data_8393203cd54a510f6e0c8b2fdb784716
#
_entry.id   8393203cd54a510f6e0c8b2fdb784716
#
_cell.length_a   1.000
_cell.length_b   1.000
_cell.length_c   1.000
_cell.angle_alpha   90.00
_cell.angle_beta   90.00
_cell.angle_gamma   90.00
#
_symmetry.space_group_name_H-M   'P 1'
#
loop_
_entity.id
_entity.type
_entity.pdbx_description
1 polymer ?
#
loop_
_entity_poly.entity_id
_entity_poly.type
_entity_poly.pdbx_seq_one_letter_code
_entity_poly.pdbx_strand_id
1 'polypeptide(L)' 'MPTLLLKEGFKFFFYANEHEPKHIHVMKGSDFAKIELPTLRVVYNYLKPQELKKVLEITEIYQDEFERRWDEFFKR' A
#
# COMPACT_ATOMS: atom_id res chain seq x y z
N MET A 1 -3.05 -7.48 11.48
CA MET A 1 -3.02 -6.63 10.28
C MET A 1 -2.26 -5.34 10.60
N PRO A 2 -1.00 -5.26 10.21
CA PRO A 2 -0.20 -4.08 10.57
C PRO A 2 -0.58 -2.86 9.72
N THR A 3 -0.88 -1.77 10.42
CA THR A 3 -1.12 -0.48 9.78
C THR A 3 0.22 0.24 9.73
N LEU A 4 0.67 0.61 8.54
CA LEU A 4 1.96 1.24 8.35
C LEU A 4 1.90 2.76 8.36
N LEU A 5 0.80 3.31 7.86
CA LEU A 5 0.68 4.76 7.71
C LEU A 5 -0.78 5.15 7.63
N LEU A 6 -1.13 6.23 8.33
CA LEU A 6 -2.42 6.90 8.19
C LEU A 6 -2.11 8.30 7.69
N LYS A 7 -2.53 8.63 6.48
CA LYS A 7 -2.19 9.92 5.89
C LYS A 7 -3.29 10.37 4.95
N GLU A 8 -3.77 11.58 5.16
CA GLU A 8 -4.77 12.24 4.31
C GLU A 8 -6.03 11.40 4.14
N GLY A 9 -6.42 10.69 5.20
CA GLY A 9 -7.60 9.85 5.17
C GLY A 9 -7.39 8.46 4.59
N PHE A 10 -6.18 8.16 4.14
CA PHE A 10 -5.83 6.85 3.60
C PHE A 10 -5.14 6.02 4.67
N LYS A 11 -5.48 4.72 4.72
CA LYS A 11 -4.84 3.75 5.59
C LYS A 11 -4.02 2.80 4.72
N PHE A 12 -2.72 2.74 4.98
CA PHE A 12 -1.78 1.86 4.25
C PHE A 12 -1.42 0.71 5.18
N PHE A 13 -1.57 -0.53 4.69
CA PHE A 13 -1.43 -1.69 5.57
C PHE A 13 -1.07 -2.96 4.80
N PHE A 14 -0.60 -3.98 5.55
CA PHE A 14 -0.46 -5.35 5.06
C PHE A 14 -1.48 -6.23 5.77
N TYR A 15 -1.94 -7.29 5.11
CA TYR A 15 -2.62 -8.39 5.81
C TYR A 15 -1.57 -9.30 6.45
N ALA A 16 -2.02 -10.19 7.35
CA ALA A 16 -1.10 -11.03 8.10
C ALA A 16 -0.38 -12.08 7.25
N ASN A 17 -1.03 -12.57 6.20
CA ASN A 17 -0.48 -13.61 5.33
C ASN A 17 -0.42 -13.11 3.90
N GLU A 18 0.74 -12.56 3.53
CA GLU A 18 0.93 -12.05 2.18
C GLU A 18 2.08 -12.78 1.51
N HIS A 19 2.08 -12.76 0.19
CA HIS A 19 3.11 -13.40 -0.63
C HIS A 19 3.71 -12.40 -1.61
N GLU A 20 4.92 -12.69 -2.08
CA GLU A 20 5.55 -11.90 -3.11
C GLU A 20 4.67 -11.84 -4.36
N PRO A 21 4.72 -10.77 -5.14
CA PRO A 21 5.62 -9.61 -5.00
C PRO A 21 5.18 -8.67 -3.88
N LYS A 22 6.13 -7.91 -3.34
CA LYS A 22 5.87 -6.94 -2.28
C LYS A 22 4.79 -5.97 -2.74
N HIS A 23 3.84 -5.70 -1.85
CA HIS A 23 2.73 -4.79 -2.19
C HIS A 23 2.19 -4.13 -0.94
N ILE A 24 1.38 -3.09 -1.15
CA ILE A 24 0.72 -2.37 -0.08
C ILE A 24 -0.78 -2.31 -0.38
N HIS A 25 -1.58 -2.49 0.65
CA HIS A 25 -3.02 -2.27 0.56
C HIS A 25 -3.32 -0.87 1.06
N VAL A 26 -4.27 -0.21 0.43
CA VAL A 26 -4.70 1.11 0.87
C VAL A 26 -6.22 1.14 0.91
N MET A 27 -6.77 1.82 1.91
CA MET A 27 -8.21 1.89 2.12
C MET A 27 -8.60 3.32 2.49
N LYS A 28 -9.73 3.78 1.94
CA LYS A 28 -10.37 5.02 2.36
C LYS A 28 -11.86 4.78 2.40
N GLY A 29 -12.45 4.83 3.61
CA GLY A 29 -13.85 4.43 3.78
C GLY A 29 -14.02 2.98 3.36
N SER A 30 -14.93 2.72 2.44
CA SER A 30 -15.17 1.37 1.93
C SER A 30 -14.41 1.09 0.63
N ASP A 31 -13.68 2.08 0.09
CA ASP A 31 -12.95 1.93 -1.15
C ASP A 31 -11.51 1.50 -0.87
N PHE A 32 -10.92 0.73 -1.79
CA PHE A 32 -9.61 0.18 -1.55
C PHE A 32 -8.85 -0.06 -2.84
N ALA A 33 -7.52 -0.23 -2.71
CA ALA A 33 -6.64 -0.53 -3.83
C ALA A 33 -5.46 -1.37 -3.35
N LYS A 34 -4.76 -1.99 -4.30
CA LYS A 34 -3.55 -2.76 -4.04
C LYS A 34 -2.49 -2.32 -5.03
N ILE A 35 -1.31 -1.99 -4.53
CA ILE A 35 -0.22 -1.44 -5.35
C ILE A 35 1.03 -2.23 -5.09
N GLU A 36 1.68 -2.71 -6.16
CA GLU A 36 2.98 -3.38 -6.04
C GLU A 36 4.04 -2.35 -5.69
N LEU A 37 4.88 -2.68 -4.72
CA LEU A 37 5.87 -1.73 -4.22
C LEU A 37 7.05 -1.52 -5.19
N PRO A 38 7.65 -2.58 -5.77
CA PRO A 38 8.83 -2.36 -6.61
C PRO A 38 8.53 -1.57 -7.88
N THR A 39 7.35 -1.74 -8.45
CA THR A 39 7.00 -1.16 -9.75
C THR A 39 5.99 -0.03 -9.65
N LEU A 40 5.32 0.08 -8.50
CA LEU A 40 4.17 0.97 -8.29
C LEU A 40 3.00 0.62 -9.22
N ARG A 41 2.94 -0.62 -9.68
CA ARG A 41 1.86 -1.09 -10.52
C ARG A 41 0.59 -1.25 -9.70
N VAL A 42 -0.51 -0.71 -10.20
CA VAL A 42 -1.82 -0.85 -9.56
C VAL A 42 -2.38 -2.22 -9.91
N VAL A 43 -2.50 -3.10 -8.91
CA VAL A 43 -3.01 -4.44 -9.11
C VAL A 43 -4.52 -4.41 -9.28
N TYR A 44 -5.21 -3.68 -8.38
CA TYR A 44 -6.63 -3.37 -8.53
C TYR A 44 -6.90 -2.06 -7.82
N ASN A 45 -8.00 -1.40 -8.20
CA ASN A 45 -8.32 -0.09 -7.67
C ASN A 45 -9.82 0.17 -7.70
N TYR A 46 -10.37 0.55 -6.56
CA TYR A 46 -11.76 0.97 -6.40
C TYR A 46 -11.85 2.39 -5.84
N LEU A 47 -10.72 3.11 -5.81
CA LEU A 47 -10.68 4.51 -5.41
C LEU A 47 -11.07 5.39 -6.59
N LYS A 48 -11.43 6.64 -6.29
CA LYS A 48 -11.66 7.64 -7.33
C LYS A 48 -10.34 8.02 -7.99
N PRO A 49 -10.35 8.50 -9.24
CA PRO A 49 -9.10 8.82 -9.95
C PRO A 49 -8.17 9.76 -9.21
N GLN A 50 -8.69 10.86 -8.63
CA GLN A 50 -7.84 11.79 -7.90
C GLN A 50 -7.32 11.19 -6.60
N GLU A 51 -8.08 10.26 -5.99
CA GLU A 51 -7.62 9.56 -4.80
C GLU A 51 -6.49 8.60 -5.15
N LEU A 52 -6.63 7.87 -6.25
CA LEU A 52 -5.58 6.97 -6.70
C LEU A 52 -4.30 7.74 -7.00
N LYS A 53 -4.40 8.90 -7.65
CA LYS A 53 -3.25 9.73 -7.94
C LYS A 53 -2.51 10.11 -6.65
N LYS A 54 -3.27 10.54 -5.63
CA LYS A 54 -2.67 10.91 -4.35
C LYS A 54 -2.02 9.70 -3.67
N VAL A 55 -2.68 8.55 -3.71
CA VAL A 55 -2.15 7.32 -3.12
C VAL A 55 -0.83 6.93 -3.79
N LEU A 56 -0.74 7.03 -5.12
CA LEU A 56 0.49 6.70 -5.82
C LEU A 56 1.61 7.67 -5.44
N GLU A 57 1.30 8.96 -5.29
CA GLU A 57 2.30 9.94 -4.83
C GLU A 57 2.83 9.58 -3.44
N ILE A 58 1.92 9.26 -2.52
CA ILE A 58 2.30 8.90 -1.16
C ILE A 58 3.12 7.60 -1.17
N THR A 59 2.68 6.62 -1.93
CA THR A 59 3.36 5.33 -2.01
C THR A 59 4.78 5.50 -2.54
N GLU A 60 4.97 6.37 -3.52
CA GLU A 60 6.30 6.64 -4.06
C GLU A 60 7.21 7.25 -3.01
N ILE A 61 6.69 8.20 -2.23
CA ILE A 61 7.47 8.85 -1.18
C ILE A 61 7.91 7.85 -0.12
N TYR A 62 7.03 6.92 0.25
CA TYR A 62 7.28 5.96 1.33
C TYR A 62 7.70 4.59 0.82
N GLN A 63 8.02 4.47 -0.47
CA GLN A 63 8.29 3.16 -1.10
C GLN A 63 9.37 2.37 -0.37
N ASP A 64 10.51 3.01 -0.08
CA ASP A 64 11.62 2.32 0.58
C ASP A 64 11.22 1.87 1.98
N GLU A 65 10.49 2.72 2.71
CA GLU A 65 10.05 2.36 4.05
C GLU A 65 9.04 1.21 4.00
N PHE A 66 8.09 1.24 3.08
CA PHE A 66 7.11 0.16 2.95
C PHE A 66 7.80 -1.16 2.60
N GLU A 67 8.80 -1.14 1.71
CA GLU A 67 9.53 -2.35 1.36
C GLU A 67 10.33 -2.88 2.54
N ARG A 68 10.97 -2.00 3.30
CA ARG A 68 11.69 -2.37 4.49
C ARG A 68 10.76 -3.01 5.53
N ARG A 69 9.58 -2.40 5.72
CA ARG A 69 8.59 -2.92 6.65
C ARG A 69 8.06 -4.27 6.19
N TRP A 70 7.90 -4.45 4.89
CA TRP A 70 7.51 -5.74 4.33
C TRP A 70 8.55 -6.80 4.69
N ASP A 71 9.82 -6.51 4.45
CA ASP A 71 10.89 -7.46 4.74
C ASP A 71 10.94 -7.81 6.23
N GLU A 72 10.74 -6.82 7.11
CA GLU A 72 10.75 -7.05 8.54
C GLU A 72 9.56 -7.89 9.00
N PHE A 73 8.39 -7.62 8.43
CA PHE A 73 7.16 -8.29 8.86
C PHE A 73 7.05 -9.72 8.32
N PHE A 74 7.45 -9.91 7.06
CA PHE A 74 7.36 -11.20 6.40
C PHE A 74 8.73 -11.86 6.27
N LYS A 75 9.49 -11.89 7.30
CA LYS A 75 10.85 -12.48 7.28
C LYS A 75 10.86 -13.83 6.60
N ARG A 76 11.47 -13.92 5.43
CA ARG A 76 11.49 -15.12 4.62
C ARG A 76 12.84 -15.36 4.00
#